data_3ca9d09084509053027e9d4e578d82eb
#
_entry.id   3ca9d09084509053027e9d4e578d82eb
#
_cell.length_a   1.000
_cell.length_b   1.000
_cell.length_c   1.000
_cell.angle_alpha   90.00
_cell.angle_beta   90.00
_cell.angle_gamma   90.00
#
_symmetry.space_group_name_H-M   'P 1'
#
loop_
_entity.id
_entity.type
_entity.pdbx_description
1 polymer ?
#
loop_
_entity_poly.entity_id
_entity_poly.type
_entity_poly.pdbx_seq_one_letter_code
_entity_poly.pdbx_strand_id
1 'polypeptide(L)'
;NDYIVSAFIYSTYQRFRGQIRMDRPVRVAVPVNLRPYFESITTKNFFVMISAEFYPEKEDYSFEEILEITRACLKEQMTRENLEAIFSYNVSNEKHLIARAVPLFLKNIAMKYVYTISALANTMTVSNIGNIKVGEEYASYIEDFHAFISVSKGQDLKGTICSYKDTLVFTFSSILQDVSVQRGFFRLLQKEGIDIRIESNGVYYGEM
;
A
#
# COMPACT_ATOMS: atom_id res chain seq x y z
N ASN A 1 -1.80 -10.11 2.78
CA ASN A 1 -1.28 -8.92 2.08
C ASN A 1 -0.76 -9.29 0.69
N ASP A 2 0.04 -10.33 0.58
CA ASP A 2 0.75 -10.73 -0.65
C ASP A 2 -0.20 -10.88 -1.83
N TYR A 3 -1.31 -11.60 -1.63
CA TYR A 3 -2.30 -11.86 -2.67
C TYR A 3 -2.92 -10.56 -3.23
N ILE A 4 -3.35 -9.65 -2.36
CA ILE A 4 -3.96 -8.37 -2.75
C ILE A 4 -2.95 -7.46 -3.45
N VAL A 5 -1.72 -7.40 -2.92
CA VAL A 5 -0.62 -6.64 -3.54
C VAL A 5 -0.29 -7.21 -4.91
N SER A 6 -0.21 -8.54 -5.04
CA SER A 6 0.04 -9.22 -6.31
C SER A 6 -1.08 -9.01 -7.32
N ALA A 7 -2.33 -9.05 -6.88
CA ALA A 7 -3.49 -8.79 -7.74
C ALA A 7 -3.48 -7.37 -8.31
N PHE A 8 -3.04 -6.39 -7.50
CA PHE A 8 -2.85 -5.02 -7.98
C PHE A 8 -1.68 -4.92 -8.98
N ILE A 9 -0.51 -5.52 -8.65
CA ILE A 9 0.65 -5.54 -9.55
C ILE A 9 0.28 -6.19 -10.89
N TYR A 10 -0.37 -7.35 -10.86
CA TYR A 10 -0.82 -8.05 -12.05
C TYR A 10 -1.78 -7.21 -12.90
N SER A 11 -2.77 -6.58 -12.28
CA SER A 11 -3.75 -5.73 -12.97
C SER A 11 -3.10 -4.51 -13.61
N THR A 12 -2.11 -3.91 -12.92
CA THR A 12 -1.30 -2.81 -13.46
C THR A 12 -0.43 -3.29 -14.61
N TYR A 13 0.24 -4.43 -14.45
CA TYR A 13 1.04 -5.04 -15.51
C TYR A 13 0.21 -5.32 -16.76
N GLN A 14 -0.94 -5.97 -16.61
CA GLN A 14 -1.82 -6.28 -17.74
C GLN A 14 -2.31 -5.02 -18.48
N ARG A 15 -2.62 -3.95 -17.73
CA ARG A 15 -3.09 -2.68 -18.30
C ARG A 15 -2.01 -1.93 -19.07
N PHE A 16 -0.78 -1.96 -18.55
CA PHE A 16 0.35 -1.20 -19.09
C PHE A 16 1.45 -2.10 -19.69
N ARG A 17 1.09 -3.31 -20.09
CA ARG A 17 2.02 -4.26 -20.71
C ARG A 17 2.74 -3.60 -21.90
N GLY A 18 4.06 -3.76 -21.95
CA GLY A 18 4.92 -3.12 -22.95
C GLY A 18 5.23 -1.64 -22.73
N GLN A 19 4.59 -1.00 -21.72
CA GLN A 19 4.87 0.39 -21.34
C GLN A 19 5.66 0.50 -20.03
N ILE A 20 5.69 -0.57 -19.23
CA ILE A 20 6.45 -0.62 -17.98
C ILE A 20 7.94 -0.73 -18.33
N ARG A 21 8.72 0.19 -17.80
CA ARG A 21 10.16 0.25 -18.05
C ARG A 21 10.92 -0.40 -16.89
N MET A 22 12.07 -1.02 -17.21
CA MET A 22 12.94 -1.64 -16.21
C MET A 22 13.47 -0.66 -15.16
N ASP A 23 13.65 0.61 -15.53
CA ASP A 23 14.05 1.68 -14.61
C ASP A 23 12.87 2.22 -13.77
N ARG A 24 11.65 1.81 -14.06
CA ARG A 24 10.42 2.21 -13.35
C ARG A 24 9.51 1.01 -13.12
N PRO A 25 9.83 0.17 -12.13
CA PRO A 25 9.03 -1.00 -11.81
C PRO A 25 7.65 -0.63 -11.28
N VAL A 26 6.72 -1.58 -11.29
CA VAL A 26 5.50 -1.45 -10.49
C VAL A 26 5.89 -1.66 -9.03
N ARG A 27 5.76 -0.61 -8.23
CA ARG A 27 6.14 -0.62 -6.82
C ARG A 27 4.95 -0.32 -5.93
N VAL A 28 4.65 -1.24 -5.03
CA VAL A 28 3.56 -1.10 -4.06
C VAL A 28 4.15 -0.96 -2.66
N ALA A 29 3.96 0.19 -2.05
CA ALA A 29 4.37 0.44 -0.68
C ALA A 29 3.36 -0.14 0.31
N VAL A 30 3.87 -0.85 1.32
CA VAL A 30 3.08 -1.51 2.36
C VAL A 30 3.59 -1.08 3.74
N PRO A 31 2.80 -0.39 4.55
CA PRO A 31 3.16 -0.10 5.93
C PRO A 31 3.09 -1.37 6.78
N VAL A 32 4.15 -1.65 7.50
CA VAL A 32 4.27 -2.80 8.41
C VAL A 32 4.23 -2.31 9.85
N ASN A 33 3.23 -2.77 10.60
CA ASN A 33 3.13 -2.50 12.03
C ASN A 33 4.29 -3.19 12.77
N LEU A 34 5.06 -2.43 13.53
CA LEU A 34 6.22 -2.94 14.26
C LEU A 34 5.89 -3.56 15.63
N ARG A 35 4.66 -3.36 16.15
CA ARG A 35 4.28 -3.88 17.48
C ARG A 35 4.39 -5.40 17.62
N PRO A 36 4.11 -6.23 16.61
CA PRO A 36 4.32 -7.67 16.70
C PRO A 36 5.80 -8.10 16.75
N TYR A 37 6.70 -7.22 16.31
CA TYR A 37 8.14 -7.52 16.23
C TYR A 37 8.94 -6.94 17.40
N PHE A 38 8.47 -5.83 17.98
CA PHE A 38 9.14 -5.08 19.03
C PHE A 38 8.15 -4.69 20.12
N GLU A 39 8.52 -4.94 21.36
CA GLU A 39 7.72 -4.51 22.50
C GLU A 39 7.61 -2.99 22.55
N SER A 40 6.39 -2.47 22.54
CA SER A 40 6.14 -1.05 22.62
C SER A 40 4.75 -0.76 23.17
N ILE A 41 4.69 0.13 24.14
CA ILE A 41 3.45 0.66 24.74
C ILE A 41 3.00 1.97 24.07
N THR A 42 3.72 2.43 23.03
CA THR A 42 3.39 3.69 22.37
C THR A 42 2.02 3.63 21.68
N THR A 43 1.23 4.68 21.83
CA THR A 43 -0.03 4.90 21.11
C THR A 43 0.19 5.67 19.79
N LYS A 44 1.42 6.15 19.54
CA LYS A 44 1.80 6.84 18.30
C LYS A 44 1.99 5.85 17.16
N ASN A 45 2.13 6.38 15.95
CA ASN A 45 2.47 5.60 14.77
C ASN A 45 3.79 4.84 15.00
N PHE A 46 3.73 3.51 14.87
CA PHE A 46 4.86 2.63 15.05
C PHE A 46 4.89 1.62 13.92
N PHE A 47 5.32 2.09 12.77
CA PHE A 47 5.41 1.31 11.54
C PHE A 47 6.61 1.73 10.71
N VAL A 48 7.01 0.88 9.77
CA VAL A 48 7.93 1.18 8.68
C VAL A 48 7.27 0.86 7.35
N MET A 49 7.78 1.49 6.29
CA MET A 49 7.35 1.20 4.92
C MET A 49 8.28 0.18 4.29
N ILE A 50 7.73 -0.89 3.75
CA ILE A 50 8.41 -1.79 2.83
C ILE A 50 7.76 -1.67 1.45
N SER A 51 8.38 -2.20 0.40
CA SER A 51 7.83 -2.11 -0.95
C SER A 51 7.95 -3.43 -1.68
N ALA A 52 6.83 -3.90 -2.22
CA ALA A 52 6.86 -4.95 -3.25
C ALA A 52 7.22 -4.32 -4.58
N GLU A 53 8.24 -4.84 -5.24
CA GLU A 53 8.74 -4.36 -6.52
C GLU A 53 8.61 -5.45 -7.57
N PHE A 54 8.07 -5.08 -8.72
CA PHE A 54 7.93 -5.97 -9.86
C PHE A 54 8.60 -5.36 -11.09
N TYR A 55 9.60 -6.07 -11.60
CA TYR A 55 10.35 -5.75 -12.80
C TYR A 55 9.96 -6.75 -13.90
N PRO A 56 9.32 -6.32 -15.00
CA PRO A 56 8.96 -7.23 -16.09
C PRO A 56 10.19 -7.56 -16.94
N GLU A 57 10.83 -8.70 -16.69
CA GLU A 57 12.02 -9.18 -17.42
C GLU A 57 11.67 -10.00 -18.68
N LYS A 58 10.42 -10.43 -18.80
CA LYS A 58 9.87 -11.15 -19.94
C LYS A 58 8.56 -10.55 -20.43
N GLU A 59 8.09 -10.96 -21.59
CA GLU A 59 6.90 -10.39 -22.22
C GLU A 59 5.58 -10.81 -21.55
N ASP A 60 5.54 -11.98 -20.91
CA ASP A 60 4.31 -12.50 -20.32
C ASP A 60 4.54 -13.09 -18.94
N TYR A 61 3.61 -12.76 -18.02
CA TYR A 61 3.57 -13.26 -16.67
C TYR A 61 2.16 -13.73 -16.32
N SER A 62 2.05 -14.91 -15.71
CA SER A 62 0.82 -15.35 -15.06
C SER A 62 0.63 -14.63 -13.73
N PHE A 63 -0.58 -14.73 -13.17
CA PHE A 63 -0.84 -14.19 -11.84
C PHE A 63 -0.03 -14.92 -10.76
N GLU A 64 0.10 -16.23 -10.89
CA GLU A 64 0.85 -17.09 -9.98
C GLU A 64 2.34 -16.70 -9.93
N GLU A 65 2.95 -16.43 -11.08
CA GLU A 65 4.35 -15.98 -11.14
C GLU A 65 4.53 -14.64 -10.43
N ILE A 66 3.64 -13.68 -10.66
CA ILE A 66 3.69 -12.37 -9.97
C ILE A 66 3.43 -12.54 -8.47
N LEU A 67 2.54 -13.46 -8.08
CA LEU A 67 2.28 -13.77 -6.68
C LEU A 67 3.53 -14.33 -5.97
N GLU A 68 4.25 -15.24 -6.62
CA GLU A 68 5.51 -15.80 -6.09
C GLU A 68 6.58 -14.73 -5.94
N ILE A 69 6.80 -13.91 -6.98
CA ILE A 69 7.76 -12.80 -6.95
C ILE A 69 7.43 -11.82 -5.82
N THR A 70 6.17 -11.40 -5.73
CA THR A 70 5.70 -10.45 -4.70
C THR A 70 5.88 -11.03 -3.30
N ARG A 71 5.51 -12.30 -3.10
CA ARG A 71 5.64 -13.00 -1.83
C ARG A 71 7.10 -13.13 -1.40
N ALA A 72 8.00 -13.48 -2.31
CA ALA A 72 9.42 -13.56 -2.04
C ALA A 72 9.98 -12.19 -1.63
N CYS A 73 9.67 -11.15 -2.40
CA CYS A 73 10.09 -9.77 -2.13
C CYS A 73 9.62 -9.25 -0.75
N LEU A 74 8.34 -9.45 -0.43
CA LEU A 74 7.79 -9.02 0.86
C LEU A 74 8.37 -9.83 2.02
N LYS A 75 8.54 -11.14 1.87
CA LYS A 75 9.11 -12.03 2.88
C LYS A 75 10.54 -11.64 3.24
N GLU A 76 11.35 -11.33 2.25
CA GLU A 76 12.74 -10.87 2.44
C GLU A 76 12.79 -9.58 3.26
N GLN A 77 11.88 -8.65 2.99
CA GLN A 77 11.84 -7.35 3.69
C GLN A 77 11.21 -7.41 5.08
N MET A 78 10.35 -8.41 5.36
CA MET A 78 9.63 -8.54 6.63
C MET A 78 10.43 -9.27 7.72
N THR A 79 11.73 -9.47 7.57
CA THR A 79 12.57 -10.00 8.63
C THR A 79 12.76 -8.97 9.76
N ARG A 80 12.88 -9.47 11.00
CA ARG A 80 13.07 -8.59 12.17
C ARG A 80 14.30 -7.69 12.00
N GLU A 81 15.38 -8.27 11.50
CA GLU A 81 16.66 -7.59 11.26
C GLU A 81 16.50 -6.43 10.27
N ASN A 82 15.78 -6.66 9.17
CA ASN A 82 15.56 -5.64 8.15
C ASN A 82 14.64 -4.53 8.65
N LEU A 83 13.55 -4.89 9.35
CA LEU A 83 12.63 -3.92 9.96
C LEU A 83 13.35 -3.05 11.01
N GLU A 84 14.24 -3.65 11.81
CA GLU A 84 15.07 -2.95 12.78
C GLU A 84 16.06 -2.00 12.08
N ALA A 85 16.69 -2.44 11.00
CA ALA A 85 17.60 -1.62 10.22
C ALA A 85 16.91 -0.37 9.65
N ILE A 86 15.73 -0.54 9.02
CA ILE A 86 14.93 0.56 8.47
C ILE A 86 14.52 1.53 9.59
N PHE A 87 14.01 1.01 10.70
CA PHE A 87 13.59 1.83 11.84
C PHE A 87 14.77 2.58 12.45
N SER A 88 15.88 1.91 12.68
CA SER A 88 17.10 2.50 13.25
C SER A 88 17.68 3.57 12.36
N TYR A 89 17.68 3.37 11.04
CA TYR A 89 18.09 4.38 10.08
C TYR A 89 17.23 5.66 10.18
N ASN A 90 15.91 5.51 10.25
CA ASN A 90 15.01 6.65 10.39
C ASN A 90 15.25 7.41 11.70
N VAL A 91 15.38 6.70 12.81
CA VAL A 91 15.65 7.31 14.13
C VAL A 91 17.04 7.98 14.17
N SER A 92 18.06 7.36 13.58
CA SER A 92 19.41 7.89 13.51
C SER A 92 19.45 9.23 12.76
N ASN A 93 18.73 9.32 11.63
CA ASN A 93 18.61 10.56 10.87
C ASN A 93 17.98 11.70 11.69
N GLU A 94 16.98 11.41 12.51
CA GLU A 94 16.35 12.41 13.40
C GLU A 94 17.26 12.84 14.55
N LYS A 95 18.08 11.93 15.07
CA LYS A 95 19.01 12.21 16.19
C LYS A 95 20.30 12.89 15.77
N HIS A 96 20.60 12.94 14.48
CA HIS A 96 21.85 13.51 13.99
C HIS A 96 21.99 14.99 14.39
N LEU A 97 23.08 15.35 15.05
CA LEU A 97 23.30 16.69 15.63
C LEU A 97 23.16 17.81 14.58
N ILE A 98 23.72 17.62 13.39
CA ILE A 98 23.60 18.58 12.29
C ILE A 98 22.14 18.76 11.88
N ALA A 99 21.40 17.65 11.72
CA ALA A 99 19.99 17.71 11.38
C ALA A 99 19.17 18.44 12.47
N ARG A 100 19.54 18.32 13.74
CA ARG A 100 18.88 19.03 14.85
C ARG A 100 19.18 20.53 14.86
N ALA A 101 20.37 20.95 14.45
CA ALA A 101 20.77 22.33 14.41
C ALA A 101 20.16 23.13 13.24
N VAL A 102 19.69 22.45 12.18
CA VAL A 102 19.10 23.13 11.03
C VAL A 102 17.77 23.80 11.42
N PRO A 103 17.53 25.07 11.07
CA PRO A 103 16.28 25.77 11.31
C PRO A 103 15.06 25.05 10.68
N LEU A 104 13.91 25.09 11.36
CA LEU A 104 12.71 24.33 10.97
C LEU A 104 12.24 24.64 9.55
N PHE A 105 12.31 25.88 9.09
CA PHE A 105 11.89 26.26 7.75
C PHE A 105 12.73 25.59 6.65
N LEU A 106 14.04 25.43 6.86
CA LEU A 106 14.91 24.70 5.94
C LEU A 106 14.63 23.19 5.96
N LYS A 107 14.38 22.64 7.17
CA LYS A 107 13.93 21.24 7.29
C LYS A 107 12.65 20.99 6.51
N ASN A 108 11.68 21.88 6.62
CA ASN A 108 10.40 21.72 5.92
C ASN A 108 10.59 21.70 4.40
N ILE A 109 11.49 22.51 3.86
CA ILE A 109 11.80 22.50 2.42
C ILE A 109 12.46 21.16 2.02
N ALA A 110 13.47 20.73 2.78
CA ALA A 110 14.16 19.46 2.53
C ALA A 110 13.20 18.27 2.65
N MET A 111 12.38 18.23 3.71
CA MET A 111 11.41 17.16 3.92
C MET A 111 10.34 17.14 2.83
N LYS A 112 9.87 18.28 2.34
CA LYS A 112 8.95 18.36 1.21
C LYS A 112 9.57 17.74 -0.05
N TYR A 113 10.83 18.01 -0.30
CA TYR A 113 11.56 17.45 -1.45
C TYR A 113 11.72 15.93 -1.32
N VAL A 114 12.20 15.44 -0.17
CA VAL A 114 12.33 14.00 0.14
C VAL A 114 10.98 13.30 0.02
N TYR A 115 9.92 13.87 0.60
CA TYR A 115 8.57 13.32 0.49
C TYR A 115 8.11 13.21 -0.96
N THR A 116 8.33 14.24 -1.78
CA THR A 116 7.91 14.22 -3.18
C THR A 116 8.61 13.12 -3.96
N ILE A 117 9.94 12.95 -3.77
CA ILE A 117 10.70 11.88 -4.43
C ILE A 117 10.20 10.51 -3.97
N SER A 118 10.03 10.32 -2.66
CA SER A 118 9.54 9.05 -2.10
C SER A 118 8.12 8.70 -2.56
N ALA A 119 7.25 9.70 -2.68
CA ALA A 119 5.90 9.51 -3.18
C ALA A 119 5.89 9.07 -4.65
N LEU A 120 6.71 9.72 -5.49
CA LEU A 120 6.84 9.39 -6.91
C LEU A 120 7.53 8.02 -7.16
N ALA A 121 8.24 7.49 -6.17
CA ALA A 121 8.90 6.19 -6.28
C ALA A 121 7.90 5.01 -6.21
N ASN A 122 6.69 5.23 -5.73
CA ASN A 122 5.69 4.18 -5.56
C ASN A 122 4.51 4.37 -6.52
N THR A 123 4.07 3.29 -7.15
CA THR A 123 2.87 3.27 -7.99
C THR A 123 1.60 3.39 -7.13
N MET A 124 1.60 2.71 -5.98
CA MET A 124 0.48 2.69 -5.04
C MET A 124 0.96 2.43 -3.61
N THR A 125 0.16 2.84 -2.64
CA THR A 125 0.30 2.40 -1.24
C THR A 125 -0.91 1.56 -0.86
N VAL A 126 -0.67 0.39 -0.27
CA VAL A 126 -1.72 -0.50 0.28
C VAL A 126 -1.51 -0.63 1.78
N SER A 127 -2.46 -0.13 2.57
CA SER A 127 -2.46 -0.28 4.02
C SER A 127 -3.44 -1.35 4.47
N ASN A 128 -3.00 -2.26 5.32
CA ASN A 128 -3.85 -3.25 5.95
C ASN A 128 -4.04 -2.91 7.43
N ILE A 129 -5.27 -2.57 7.80
CA ILE A 129 -5.67 -2.30 9.19
C ILE A 129 -5.81 -3.61 9.97
N GLY A 130 -6.08 -4.71 9.28
CA GLY A 130 -6.31 -6.02 9.86
C GLY A 130 -7.76 -6.26 10.26
N ASN A 131 -7.95 -7.23 11.16
CA ASN A 131 -9.27 -7.58 11.66
C ASN A 131 -9.68 -6.63 12.79
N ILE A 132 -10.79 -5.92 12.57
CA ILE A 132 -11.35 -4.98 13.53
C ILE A 132 -12.15 -5.77 14.56
N LYS A 133 -11.86 -5.53 15.83
CA LYS A 133 -12.57 -6.13 16.96
C LYS A 133 -13.40 -5.06 17.67
N VAL A 134 -14.64 -5.38 17.93
CA VAL A 134 -15.59 -4.51 18.61
C VAL A 134 -16.12 -5.24 19.84
N GLY A 135 -16.41 -4.53 20.92
CA GLY A 135 -17.03 -5.11 22.10
C GLY A 135 -18.38 -5.74 21.76
N GLU A 136 -18.75 -6.83 22.44
CA GLU A 136 -19.95 -7.60 22.15
C GLU A 136 -21.22 -6.75 22.22
N GLU A 137 -21.25 -5.75 23.12
CA GLU A 137 -22.35 -4.83 23.30
C GLU A 137 -22.62 -3.94 22.08
N TYR A 138 -21.62 -3.70 21.22
CA TYR A 138 -21.74 -2.88 20.02
C TYR A 138 -21.85 -3.71 18.74
N ALA A 139 -21.47 -4.99 18.78
CA ALA A 139 -21.34 -5.85 17.60
C ALA A 139 -22.65 -6.03 16.82
N SER A 140 -23.82 -5.95 17.51
CA SER A 140 -25.15 -6.06 16.89
C SER A 140 -25.56 -4.80 16.09
N TYR A 141 -24.94 -3.65 16.36
CA TYR A 141 -25.23 -2.38 15.71
C TYR A 141 -24.31 -2.07 14.54
N ILE A 142 -23.27 -2.87 14.34
CA ILE A 142 -22.25 -2.64 13.30
C ILE A 142 -22.29 -3.78 12.29
N GLU A 143 -22.51 -3.43 11.04
CA GLU A 143 -22.56 -4.37 9.91
C GLU A 143 -21.17 -4.62 9.38
N ASP A 144 -20.45 -3.57 8.98
CA ASP A 144 -19.09 -3.64 8.42
C ASP A 144 -18.27 -2.38 8.72
N PHE A 145 -17.03 -2.35 8.26
CA PHE A 145 -16.12 -1.22 8.34
C PHE A 145 -15.50 -0.91 6.99
N HIS A 146 -15.51 0.36 6.63
CA HIS A 146 -14.83 0.88 5.47
C HIS A 146 -13.70 1.82 5.91
N ALA A 147 -12.52 1.62 5.37
CA ALA A 147 -11.37 2.45 5.66
C ALA A 147 -10.83 3.08 4.38
N PHE A 148 -10.48 4.35 4.45
CA PHE A 148 -9.99 5.11 3.31
C PHE A 148 -8.70 5.84 3.66
N ILE A 149 -7.71 5.80 2.78
CA ILE A 149 -6.52 6.63 2.86
C ILE A 149 -6.62 7.72 1.82
N SER A 150 -6.43 8.96 2.24
CA SER A 150 -6.42 10.10 1.34
C SER A 150 -5.30 9.98 0.31
N VAL A 151 -5.61 10.24 -0.94
CA VAL A 151 -4.61 10.40 -2.01
C VAL A 151 -3.72 11.61 -1.72
N SER A 152 -2.55 11.65 -2.30
CA SER A 152 -1.59 12.72 -2.10
C SER A 152 -0.84 13.00 -3.40
N LYS A 153 -0.25 14.19 -3.50
CA LYS A 153 0.53 14.56 -4.69
C LYS A 153 1.61 13.52 -5.02
N GLY A 154 1.54 12.96 -6.21
CA GLY A 154 2.43 11.89 -6.68
C GLY A 154 1.99 10.46 -6.28
N GLN A 155 0.85 10.31 -5.59
CA GLN A 155 0.21 9.03 -5.30
C GLN A 155 -1.29 9.15 -5.52
N ASP A 156 -1.70 9.01 -6.75
CA ASP A 156 -3.07 9.26 -7.22
C ASP A 156 -4.00 8.07 -7.00
N LEU A 157 -3.45 6.94 -6.53
CA LEU A 157 -4.17 5.73 -6.23
C LEU A 157 -3.64 5.12 -4.92
N LYS A 158 -4.53 4.80 -3.99
CA LYS A 158 -4.20 4.11 -2.73
C LYS A 158 -5.24 3.06 -2.41
N GLY A 159 -4.82 2.01 -1.70
CA GLY A 159 -5.67 0.93 -1.24
C GLY A 159 -5.66 0.78 0.26
N THR A 160 -6.80 0.38 0.82
CA THR A 160 -6.93 0.05 2.24
C THR A 160 -7.66 -1.27 2.39
N ILE A 161 -7.16 -2.11 3.29
CA ILE A 161 -7.77 -3.39 3.65
C ILE A 161 -8.21 -3.32 5.10
N CYS A 162 -9.43 -3.77 5.38
CA CYS A 162 -9.87 -4.09 6.72
C CYS A 162 -10.80 -5.30 6.67
N SER A 163 -10.94 -6.00 7.79
CA SER A 163 -11.92 -7.07 7.91
C SER A 163 -12.68 -6.95 9.22
N TYR A 164 -13.93 -7.38 9.19
CA TYR A 164 -14.80 -7.47 10.35
C TYR A 164 -15.74 -8.65 10.16
N LYS A 165 -15.85 -9.51 11.19
CA LYS A 165 -16.56 -10.78 11.08
C LYS A 165 -16.04 -11.57 9.85
N ASP A 166 -16.91 -11.99 8.96
CA ASP A 166 -16.59 -12.75 7.76
C ASP A 166 -16.42 -11.90 6.49
N THR A 167 -16.43 -10.56 6.65
CA THR A 167 -16.34 -9.62 5.53
C THR A 167 -14.95 -8.99 5.47
N LEU A 168 -14.30 -9.08 4.30
CA LEU A 168 -13.10 -8.33 3.97
C LEU A 168 -13.48 -7.17 3.06
N VAL A 169 -13.15 -5.96 3.47
CA VAL A 169 -13.37 -4.75 2.66
C VAL A 169 -12.03 -4.27 2.11
N PHE A 170 -11.96 -4.17 0.78
CA PHE A 170 -10.85 -3.51 0.09
C PHE A 170 -11.36 -2.23 -0.57
N THR A 171 -10.75 -1.10 -0.24
CA THR A 171 -11.13 0.20 -0.78
C THR A 171 -10.04 0.78 -1.65
N PHE A 172 -10.43 1.36 -2.78
CA PHE A 172 -9.58 2.24 -3.58
C PHE A 172 -9.94 3.70 -3.31
N SER A 173 -8.94 4.52 -2.99
CA SER A 173 -9.02 5.98 -3.06
C SER A 173 -8.25 6.43 -4.30
N SER A 174 -8.91 7.10 -5.23
CA SER A 174 -8.33 7.47 -6.54
C SER A 174 -8.82 8.83 -7.01
N ILE A 175 -7.93 9.59 -7.66
CA ILE A 175 -8.26 10.77 -8.47
C ILE A 175 -8.09 10.50 -9.97
N LEU A 176 -7.77 9.24 -10.34
CA LEU A 176 -7.60 8.87 -11.74
C LEU A 176 -8.96 8.74 -12.42
N GLN A 177 -9.08 9.26 -13.63
CA GLN A 177 -10.25 9.06 -14.49
C GLN A 177 -10.29 7.64 -15.07
N ASP A 178 -9.12 7.08 -15.42
CA ASP A 178 -9.01 5.69 -15.89
C ASP A 178 -9.08 4.72 -14.69
N VAL A 179 -10.17 3.97 -14.63
CA VAL A 179 -10.41 2.94 -13.61
C VAL A 179 -10.09 1.52 -14.10
N SER A 180 -9.34 1.39 -15.18
CA SER A 180 -9.05 0.09 -15.81
C SER A 180 -8.25 -0.85 -14.90
N VAL A 181 -7.33 -0.31 -14.09
CA VAL A 181 -6.56 -1.08 -13.10
C VAL A 181 -7.46 -1.64 -12.00
N GLN A 182 -8.33 -0.79 -11.43
CA GLN A 182 -9.30 -1.21 -10.40
C GLN A 182 -10.26 -2.25 -10.94
N ARG A 183 -10.75 -2.06 -12.17
CA ARG A 183 -11.61 -3.04 -12.86
C ARG A 183 -10.88 -4.35 -13.11
N GLY A 184 -9.62 -4.31 -13.55
CA GLY A 184 -8.78 -5.48 -13.74
C GLY A 184 -8.58 -6.26 -12.44
N PHE A 185 -8.32 -5.55 -11.35
CA PHE A 185 -8.16 -6.10 -10.01
C PHE A 185 -9.41 -6.89 -9.56
N PHE A 186 -10.58 -6.30 -9.61
CA PHE A 186 -11.81 -6.98 -9.20
C PHE A 186 -12.18 -8.14 -10.12
N ARG A 187 -11.95 -8.02 -11.44
CA ARG A 187 -12.16 -9.12 -12.39
C ARG A 187 -11.23 -10.31 -12.13
N LEU A 188 -9.98 -10.06 -11.74
CA LEU A 188 -9.07 -11.12 -11.34
C LEU A 188 -9.62 -11.86 -10.12
N LEU A 189 -10.01 -11.14 -9.05
CA LEU A 189 -10.55 -11.76 -7.85
C LEU A 189 -11.81 -12.61 -8.14
N GLN A 190 -12.70 -12.13 -9.00
CA GLN A 190 -13.87 -12.92 -9.43
C GLN A 190 -13.47 -14.19 -10.20
N LYS A 191 -12.47 -14.08 -11.09
CA LYS A 191 -11.94 -15.24 -11.83
C LYS A 191 -11.36 -16.30 -10.89
N GLU A 192 -10.74 -15.87 -9.79
CA GLU A 192 -10.24 -16.74 -8.73
C GLU A 192 -11.34 -17.29 -7.80
N GLY A 193 -12.62 -17.05 -8.11
CA GLY A 193 -13.76 -17.60 -7.38
C GLY A 193 -14.13 -16.82 -6.10
N ILE A 194 -13.62 -15.62 -5.93
CA ILE A 194 -13.96 -14.75 -4.79
C ILE A 194 -15.28 -14.04 -5.11
N ASP A 195 -16.28 -14.19 -4.25
CA ASP A 195 -17.52 -13.43 -4.35
C ASP A 195 -17.29 -11.97 -3.96
N ILE A 196 -17.70 -11.04 -4.82
CA ILE A 196 -17.38 -9.62 -4.69
C ILE A 196 -18.63 -8.77 -4.85
N ARG A 197 -18.87 -7.90 -3.88
CA ARG A 197 -19.79 -6.77 -3.99
C ARG A 197 -18.97 -5.49 -4.21
N ILE A 198 -19.29 -4.74 -5.26
CA ILE A 198 -18.60 -3.48 -5.58
C ILE A 198 -19.53 -2.31 -5.26
N GLU A 199 -19.01 -1.39 -4.47
CA GLU A 199 -19.66 -0.13 -4.14
C GLU A 199 -18.81 1.05 -4.65
N SER A 200 -19.46 2.14 -5.03
CA SER A 200 -18.80 3.36 -5.50
C SER A 200 -19.52 4.58 -4.95
N ASN A 201 -18.77 5.64 -4.68
CA ASN A 201 -19.35 6.93 -4.29
C ASN A 201 -20.12 7.63 -5.43
N GLY A 202 -20.20 7.00 -6.62
CA GLY A 202 -20.96 7.51 -7.76
C GLY A 202 -20.36 8.75 -8.44
N VAL A 203 -19.20 9.22 -8.01
CA VAL A 203 -18.51 10.33 -8.67
C VAL A 203 -17.78 9.76 -9.89
N TYR A 204 -18.42 9.90 -11.03
CA TYR A 204 -17.77 9.73 -12.33
C TYR A 204 -17.36 11.13 -12.78
N TYR A 205 -16.07 11.36 -12.96
CA TYR A 205 -15.62 12.54 -13.70
C TYR A 205 -16.02 12.29 -15.16
N GLY A 206 -17.27 12.64 -15.46
CA GLY A 206 -17.77 12.66 -16.84
C GLY A 206 -16.95 13.64 -17.64
N GLU A 207 -16.89 13.41 -18.94
CA GLU A 207 -16.23 14.24 -19.92
C GLU A 207 -16.52 15.73 -19.65
N MET A 208 -15.47 16.49 -19.33
CA MET A 208 -15.47 17.94 -19.47
C MET A 208 -14.90 18.29 -20.81
#